data_b380c2404071ae392d7c4e0d66509945
#
_entry.id   b380c2404071ae392d7c4e0d66509945
#
_cell.length_a   1.000
_cell.length_b   1.000
_cell.length_c   1.000
_cell.angle_alpha   90.00
_cell.angle_beta   90.00
_cell.angle_gamma   90.00
#
_symmetry.space_group_name_H-M   'P 1'
#
loop_
_entity.id
_entity.type
_entity.pdbx_description
1 polymer ?
#
loop_
_entity_poly.entity_id
_entity_poly.type
_entity_poly.pdbx_seq_one_letter_code
_entity_poly.pdbx_strand_id
1 'polypeptide(L)'
;SSAASDVYKRQVLLHPGTRTLQPDILSSRMPWFSSNRVPSVELVSDRHSESADARTMDIYSVLRLGHAGTMLIVHLPEERSLINADLYSPPAPGTATAQANDSMRSLAFNIEQLGLDVARHVGVHGLVGTHVDFLRSVRGE
;
A
#
# COMPACT_ATOMS: atom_id res chain seq x y z
N SER A 1 -23.14 2.76 28.91
CA SER A 1 -23.26 2.79 27.47
C SER A 1 -22.20 3.69 26.86
N SER A 2 -20.99 3.18 26.77
CA SER A 2 -19.83 3.92 26.24
C SER A 2 -19.23 3.29 24.97
N ALA A 3 -19.94 2.41 24.31
CA ALA A 3 -19.41 1.67 23.16
C ALA A 3 -19.60 2.37 21.79
N ALA A 4 -20.31 3.49 21.75
CA ALA A 4 -20.60 4.18 20.47
C ALA A 4 -19.60 5.29 20.12
N SER A 5 -18.68 5.65 21.00
CA SER A 5 -17.73 6.75 20.76
C SER A 5 -16.40 6.32 20.15
N ASP A 6 -16.10 5.03 20.11
CA ASP A 6 -14.80 4.50 19.61
C ASP A 6 -14.77 4.14 18.12
N VAL A 7 -15.92 4.19 17.44
CA VAL A 7 -16.06 3.72 16.05
C VAL A 7 -15.44 4.66 14.99
N TYR A 8 -14.90 5.81 15.39
CA TYR A 8 -14.41 6.81 14.41
C TYR A 8 -13.03 7.39 14.72
N LYS A 9 -12.13 6.60 15.28
CA LYS A 9 -10.70 6.96 15.24
C LYS A 9 -10.20 6.78 13.81
N ARG A 10 -10.28 7.83 13.01
CA ARG A 10 -9.66 7.84 11.68
C ARG A 10 -8.18 8.07 11.86
N GLN A 11 -7.40 7.06 11.57
CA GLN A 11 -5.95 7.11 11.52
C GLN A 11 -5.52 7.32 10.07
N VAL A 12 -4.51 8.16 9.86
CA VAL A 12 -3.87 8.36 8.56
C VAL A 12 -2.44 7.88 8.69
N LEU A 13 -2.11 6.84 7.93
CA LEU A 13 -0.76 6.31 7.85
C LEU A 13 -0.04 6.97 6.68
N LEU A 14 1.11 7.57 6.95
CA LEU A 14 1.90 8.30 5.97
C LEU A 14 3.35 7.85 5.96
N HIS A 15 3.95 7.83 4.79
CA HIS A 15 5.40 7.70 4.67
C HIS A 15 6.09 8.97 5.20
N PRO A 16 7.25 8.86 5.92
CA PRO A 16 7.95 10.03 6.48
C PRO A 16 8.29 11.13 5.47
N GLY A 17 8.53 10.75 4.21
CA GLY A 17 8.81 11.72 3.13
C GLY A 17 7.61 12.55 2.68
N THR A 18 6.38 12.19 3.09
CA THR A 18 5.16 12.96 2.78
C THR A 18 4.86 14.07 3.79
N ARG A 19 5.84 14.51 4.56
CA ARG A 19 5.72 15.59 5.57
C ARG A 19 5.16 16.92 5.04
N THR A 20 5.14 17.11 3.73
CA THR A 20 4.52 18.28 3.09
C THR A 20 2.99 18.24 3.09
N LEU A 21 2.38 17.11 3.40
CA LEU A 21 0.95 17.03 3.67
C LEU A 21 0.69 17.44 5.11
N GLN A 22 0.78 18.75 5.36
CA GLN A 22 0.43 19.31 6.66
C GLN A 22 -1.05 19.07 6.96
N PRO A 23 -1.45 18.92 8.22
CA PRO A 23 -2.84 18.75 8.63
C PRO A 23 -3.80 19.78 8.01
N ASP A 24 -3.31 21.00 7.80
CA ASP A 24 -4.04 22.11 7.20
C ASP A 24 -4.41 21.85 5.73
N ILE A 25 -3.56 21.14 4.99
CA ILE A 25 -3.83 20.79 3.59
C ILE A 25 -4.86 19.64 3.52
N LEU A 26 -4.79 18.69 4.42
CA LEU A 26 -5.79 17.62 4.52
C LEU A 26 -7.16 18.19 4.91
N SER A 27 -7.21 19.13 5.86
CA SER A 27 -8.45 19.76 6.28
C SER A 27 -9.08 20.64 5.19
N SER A 28 -8.28 21.35 4.41
CA SER A 28 -8.76 22.25 3.35
C SER A 28 -9.27 21.50 2.11
N ARG A 29 -8.76 20.31 1.84
CA ARG A 29 -9.12 19.52 0.64
C ARG A 29 -10.17 18.44 0.90
N MET A 30 -10.49 18.19 2.15
CA MET A 30 -11.46 17.17 2.55
C MET A 30 -12.54 17.80 3.46
N PRO A 31 -13.62 18.37 2.88
CA PRO A 31 -14.67 19.07 3.64
C PRO A 31 -15.31 18.25 4.77
N TRP A 32 -15.27 16.93 4.67
CA TRP A 32 -15.75 16.02 5.73
C TRP A 32 -14.81 15.97 6.95
N PHE A 33 -13.61 16.54 6.90
CA PHE A 33 -12.75 16.79 8.04
C PHE A 33 -13.14 18.06 8.85
N SER A 34 -14.13 18.81 8.40
CA SER A 34 -14.57 20.06 9.03
C SER A 34 -15.27 19.90 10.39
N SER A 35 -15.55 18.70 10.81
CA SER A 35 -16.00 18.45 12.20
C SER A 35 -14.77 18.26 13.09
N ASN A 36 -14.66 18.93 14.19
CA ASN A 36 -13.70 18.96 15.31
C ASN A 36 -12.85 17.67 15.62
N ARG A 37 -12.65 16.78 14.64
CA ARG A 37 -11.92 15.52 14.75
C ARG A 37 -10.73 15.55 13.83
N VAL A 38 -9.62 16.03 14.34
CA VAL A 38 -8.33 15.90 13.65
C VAL A 38 -7.96 14.41 13.62
N PRO A 39 -7.71 13.81 12.44
CA PRO A 39 -7.24 12.42 12.38
C PRO A 39 -5.87 12.32 13.07
N SER A 40 -5.64 11.23 13.76
CA SER A 40 -4.27 10.92 14.19
C SER A 40 -3.44 10.56 12.97
N VAL A 41 -2.27 11.18 12.85
CA VAL A 41 -1.31 10.86 11.79
C VAL A 41 -0.19 10.06 12.38
N GLU A 42 0.08 8.90 11.81
CA GLU A 42 1.22 8.06 12.16
C GLU A 42 2.15 7.92 10.96
N LEU A 43 3.46 8.04 11.20
CA LEU A 43 4.47 7.91 10.16
C LEU A 43 5.00 6.47 10.13
N VAL A 44 4.85 5.82 8.99
CA VAL A 44 5.37 4.48 8.73
C VAL A 44 6.78 4.59 8.16
N SER A 45 7.79 4.51 9.01
CA SER A 45 9.20 4.56 8.58
C SER A 45 9.64 3.28 7.87
N ASP A 46 9.35 2.11 8.49
CA ASP A 46 9.72 0.81 7.97
C ASP A 46 8.47 -0.09 7.84
N ARG A 47 7.83 -0.38 8.96
CA ARG A 47 6.66 -1.24 9.06
C ARG A 47 5.69 -0.70 10.10
N HIS A 48 4.41 -0.84 9.79
CA HIS A 48 3.30 -0.71 10.74
C HIS A 48 2.40 -1.94 10.61
N SER A 49 1.95 -2.51 11.71
CA SER A 49 1.05 -3.67 11.72
C SER A 49 -0.22 -3.37 12.48
N GLU A 50 -1.33 -3.68 11.87
CA GLU A 50 -2.65 -3.67 12.51
C GLU A 50 -3.23 -5.07 12.50
N SER A 51 -3.85 -5.47 13.60
CA SER A 51 -4.51 -6.77 13.71
C SER A 51 -5.92 -6.61 14.25
N ALA A 52 -6.86 -7.28 13.63
CA ALA A 52 -8.23 -7.36 14.05
C ALA A 52 -8.72 -8.82 13.89
N ASP A 53 -9.22 -9.39 14.96
CA ASP A 53 -9.60 -10.80 15.02
C ASP A 53 -8.45 -11.74 14.62
N ALA A 54 -8.65 -12.55 13.57
CA ALA A 54 -7.65 -13.48 13.05
C ALA A 54 -6.92 -12.95 11.79
N ARG A 55 -6.96 -11.64 11.53
CA ARG A 55 -6.36 -11.03 10.34
C ARG A 55 -5.34 -9.98 10.71
N THR A 56 -4.27 -9.97 9.98
CA THR A 56 -3.19 -8.98 10.08
C THR A 56 -3.09 -8.17 8.80
N MET A 57 -2.81 -6.90 8.96
CA MET A 57 -2.47 -5.99 7.87
C MET A 57 -1.11 -5.36 8.17
N ASP A 58 -0.13 -5.71 7.38
CA ASP A 58 1.22 -5.17 7.46
C ASP A 58 1.43 -4.10 6.39
N ILE A 59 1.87 -2.92 6.82
CA ILE A 59 2.12 -1.79 5.95
C ILE A 59 3.62 -1.51 5.96
N TYR A 60 4.24 -1.45 4.79
CA TYR A 60 5.67 -1.25 4.64
C TYR A 60 5.99 -0.03 3.79
N SER A 61 7.06 0.69 4.17
CA SER A 61 7.69 1.66 3.30
C SER A 61 8.46 0.98 2.18
N VAL A 62 8.26 1.44 0.95
CA VAL A 62 8.96 0.90 -0.22
C VAL A 62 10.35 1.49 -0.34
N LEU A 63 11.34 0.62 -0.44
CA LEU A 63 12.74 0.97 -0.66
C LEU A 63 13.07 1.06 -2.16
N ARG A 64 14.05 1.89 -2.52
CA ARG A 64 14.60 2.00 -3.88
C ARG A 64 13.58 2.43 -4.95
N LEU A 65 12.72 3.39 -4.62
CA LEU A 65 11.84 4.00 -5.62
C LEU A 65 12.63 5.00 -6.46
N GLY A 66 12.67 4.77 -7.78
CA GLY A 66 13.43 5.63 -8.72
C GLY A 66 12.81 7.01 -8.94
N HIS A 67 11.48 7.14 -8.89
CA HIS A 67 10.77 8.36 -9.29
C HIS A 67 9.90 8.97 -8.20
N ALA A 68 9.42 8.20 -7.25
CA ALA A 68 8.63 8.68 -6.13
C ALA A 68 9.42 8.43 -4.84
N GLY A 69 9.77 9.48 -4.14
CA GLY A 69 10.55 9.34 -2.90
C GLY A 69 9.81 8.63 -1.76
N THR A 70 8.52 8.30 -1.93
CA THR A 70 7.68 7.87 -0.82
C THR A 70 6.48 7.05 -1.27
N MET A 71 6.47 5.76 -0.93
CA MET A 71 5.33 4.90 -1.23
C MET A 71 5.17 3.83 -0.13
N LEU A 72 3.93 3.44 0.11
CA LEU A 72 3.59 2.35 1.02
C LEU A 72 3.00 1.19 0.22
N ILE A 73 3.27 -0.04 0.68
CA ILE A 73 2.59 -1.25 0.24
C ILE A 73 1.92 -1.90 1.44
N VAL A 74 0.82 -2.62 1.19
CA VAL A 74 0.08 -3.32 2.23
C VAL A 74 0.10 -4.81 1.93
N HIS A 75 0.56 -5.60 2.89
CA HIS A 75 0.54 -7.06 2.83
C HIS A 75 -0.52 -7.60 3.79
N LEU A 76 -1.30 -8.53 3.31
CA LEU A 76 -2.29 -9.30 4.06
C LEU A 76 -1.78 -10.74 4.12
N PRO A 77 -1.08 -11.14 5.21
CA PRO A 77 -0.39 -12.43 5.28
C PRO A 77 -1.33 -13.63 5.11
N GLU A 78 -2.48 -13.61 5.78
CA GLU A 78 -3.45 -14.71 5.75
C GLU A 78 -4.03 -14.92 4.35
N GLU A 79 -4.25 -13.86 3.60
CA GLU A 79 -4.72 -13.89 2.22
C GLU A 79 -3.59 -13.99 1.20
N ARG A 80 -2.33 -13.92 1.63
CA ARG A 80 -1.14 -13.86 0.78
C ARG A 80 -1.27 -12.83 -0.34
N SER A 81 -1.84 -11.67 0.02
CA SER A 81 -2.21 -10.61 -0.91
C SER A 81 -1.38 -9.37 -0.66
N LEU A 82 -0.82 -8.79 -1.74
CA LEU A 82 -0.07 -7.55 -1.70
C LEU A 82 -0.82 -6.46 -2.45
N ILE A 83 -1.18 -5.40 -1.73
CA ILE A 83 -1.86 -4.23 -2.28
C ILE A 83 -0.80 -3.16 -2.56
N ASN A 84 -0.83 -2.60 -3.75
CA ASN A 84 0.07 -1.52 -4.15
C ASN A 84 -0.64 -0.49 -5.01
N ALA A 85 -0.19 0.76 -4.95
CA ALA A 85 -0.60 1.82 -5.85
C ALA A 85 0.53 2.07 -6.86
N ASP A 86 0.25 1.91 -8.15
CA ASP A 86 1.11 2.31 -9.28
C ASP A 86 2.48 1.60 -9.41
N LEU A 87 2.81 0.63 -8.53
CA LEU A 87 4.04 -0.15 -8.68
C LEU A 87 3.87 -1.30 -9.69
N TYR A 88 2.71 -1.93 -9.66
CA TYR A 88 2.31 -2.95 -10.61
C TYR A 88 0.79 -2.95 -10.75
N SER A 89 0.33 -2.80 -11.98
CA SER A 89 -1.08 -2.95 -12.36
C SER A 89 -1.21 -4.20 -13.22
N PRO A 90 -1.80 -5.28 -12.70
CA PRO A 90 -2.01 -6.49 -13.47
C PRO A 90 -2.78 -6.21 -14.76
N PRO A 91 -2.33 -6.69 -15.91
CA PRO A 91 -3.02 -6.52 -17.18
C PRO A 91 -4.35 -7.27 -17.19
N ALA A 92 -5.26 -6.88 -18.07
CA ALA A 92 -6.51 -7.59 -18.26
C ALA A 92 -6.24 -9.03 -18.77
N PRO A 93 -7.07 -10.02 -18.39
CA PRO A 93 -6.93 -11.38 -18.88
C PRO A 93 -6.89 -11.43 -20.42
N GLY A 94 -5.93 -12.18 -20.96
CA GLY A 94 -5.76 -12.31 -22.42
C GLY A 94 -5.00 -11.16 -23.10
N THR A 95 -4.55 -10.17 -22.36
CA THR A 95 -3.66 -9.12 -22.86
C THR A 95 -2.18 -9.52 -22.72
N ALA A 96 -1.31 -8.82 -23.43
CA ALA A 96 0.13 -9.06 -23.34
C ALA A 96 0.64 -8.82 -21.91
N THR A 97 1.65 -9.59 -21.52
CA THR A 97 2.37 -9.41 -20.25
C THR A 97 2.92 -7.98 -20.17
N ALA A 98 2.78 -7.34 -19.01
CA ALA A 98 3.33 -6.02 -18.80
C ALA A 98 4.86 -6.06 -18.91
N GLN A 99 5.44 -5.09 -19.61
CA GLN A 99 6.91 -4.98 -19.67
C GLN A 99 7.46 -4.49 -18.32
N ALA A 100 8.56 -5.10 -17.90
CA ALA A 100 9.23 -4.71 -16.66
C ALA A 100 9.67 -3.24 -16.69
N ASN A 101 9.32 -2.52 -15.67
CA ASN A 101 9.76 -1.15 -15.41
C ASN A 101 10.44 -1.05 -14.02
N ASP A 102 10.99 0.10 -13.71
CA ASP A 102 11.72 0.30 -12.46
C ASP A 102 10.82 0.17 -11.22
N SER A 103 9.55 0.56 -11.32
CA SER A 103 8.57 0.38 -10.23
C SER A 103 8.33 -1.11 -9.93
N MET A 104 8.18 -1.94 -10.96
CA MET A 104 8.01 -3.38 -10.81
C MET A 104 9.27 -4.04 -10.24
N ARG A 105 10.47 -3.62 -10.68
CA ARG A 105 11.75 -4.11 -10.14
C ARG A 105 11.91 -3.72 -8.67
N SER A 106 11.52 -2.49 -8.31
CA SER A 106 11.50 -2.04 -6.92
C SER A 106 10.53 -2.87 -6.08
N LEU A 107 9.33 -3.14 -6.58
CA LEU A 107 8.35 -3.98 -5.88
C LEU A 107 8.88 -5.41 -5.67
N ALA A 108 9.47 -6.03 -6.69
CA ALA A 108 10.08 -7.36 -6.58
C ALA A 108 11.20 -7.39 -5.53
N PHE A 109 12.08 -6.40 -5.54
CA PHE A 109 13.14 -6.24 -4.55
C PHE A 109 12.56 -6.15 -3.12
N ASN A 110 11.50 -5.35 -2.90
CA ASN A 110 10.90 -5.21 -1.57
C ASN A 110 10.24 -6.53 -1.11
N ILE A 111 9.52 -7.23 -1.99
CA ILE A 111 8.93 -8.54 -1.67
C ILE A 111 10.02 -9.52 -1.19
N GLU A 112 11.14 -9.59 -1.90
CA GLU A 112 12.26 -10.46 -1.56
C GLU A 112 12.95 -10.04 -0.25
N GLN A 113 13.28 -8.75 -0.10
CA GLN A 113 13.98 -8.24 1.09
C GLN A 113 13.15 -8.37 2.37
N LEU A 114 11.84 -8.21 2.26
CA LEU A 114 10.91 -8.32 3.39
C LEU A 114 10.46 -9.77 3.63
N GLY A 115 10.81 -10.72 2.74
CA GLY A 115 10.41 -12.11 2.83
C GLY A 115 8.89 -12.31 2.77
N LEU A 116 8.18 -11.50 1.97
CA LEU A 116 6.73 -11.54 1.91
C LEU A 116 6.24 -12.77 1.13
N ASP A 117 5.35 -13.54 1.72
CA ASP A 117 4.65 -14.62 1.04
C ASP A 117 3.45 -14.06 0.26
N VAL A 118 3.63 -13.87 -1.04
CA VAL A 118 2.65 -13.26 -1.93
C VAL A 118 2.13 -14.27 -2.95
N ALA A 119 0.83 -14.43 -3.03
CA ALA A 119 0.15 -15.20 -4.08
C ALA A 119 -0.57 -14.29 -5.09
N ARG A 120 -1.01 -13.11 -4.64
CA ARG A 120 -1.81 -12.17 -5.44
C ARG A 120 -1.33 -10.75 -5.29
N HIS A 121 -1.42 -10.00 -6.38
CA HIS A 121 -1.24 -8.55 -6.41
C HIS A 121 -2.59 -7.87 -6.61
N VAL A 122 -2.88 -6.88 -5.79
CA VAL A 122 -4.07 -6.05 -5.86
C VAL A 122 -3.63 -4.63 -6.20
N GLY A 123 -3.89 -4.21 -7.43
CA GLY A 123 -3.64 -2.84 -7.86
C GLY A 123 -4.74 -1.91 -7.36
N VAL A 124 -4.37 -0.77 -6.76
CA VAL A 124 -5.36 0.27 -6.41
C VAL A 124 -6.00 0.84 -7.69
N HIS A 125 -5.22 0.96 -8.75
CA HIS A 125 -5.67 1.37 -10.08
C HIS A 125 -5.53 0.19 -11.05
N GLY A 126 -6.32 -0.87 -10.91
CA GLY A 126 -6.18 -2.01 -11.81
C GLY A 126 -6.94 -3.23 -11.35
N LEU A 127 -6.46 -4.36 -11.82
CA LEU A 127 -7.06 -5.66 -11.56
C LEU A 127 -6.30 -6.41 -10.46
N VAL A 128 -6.83 -7.56 -10.08
CA VAL A 128 -6.11 -8.54 -9.26
C VAL A 128 -5.37 -9.48 -10.20
N GLY A 129 -4.08 -9.66 -9.97
CA GLY A 129 -3.23 -10.58 -10.72
C GLY A 129 -2.51 -11.57 -9.84
N THR A 130 -1.94 -12.61 -10.45
CA THR A 130 -1.15 -13.60 -9.72
C THR A 130 0.29 -13.13 -9.52
N HIS A 131 0.94 -13.62 -8.47
CA HIS A 131 2.37 -13.36 -8.27
C HIS A 131 3.23 -14.03 -9.36
N VAL A 132 2.78 -15.13 -9.92
CA VAL A 132 3.45 -15.80 -11.04
C VAL A 132 3.50 -14.88 -12.27
N ASP A 133 2.39 -14.25 -12.64
CA ASP A 133 2.34 -13.33 -13.77
C ASP A 133 3.16 -12.06 -13.52
N PHE A 134 3.19 -11.59 -12.29
CA PHE A 134 4.09 -10.49 -11.89
C PHE A 134 5.55 -10.87 -12.11
N LEU A 135 5.99 -12.05 -11.64
CA LEU A 135 7.37 -12.50 -11.82
C LEU A 135 7.74 -12.70 -13.29
N ARG A 136 6.82 -13.23 -14.11
CA ARG A 136 7.03 -13.31 -15.57
C ARG A 136 7.25 -11.93 -16.17
N SER A 137 6.39 -10.96 -15.81
CA SER A 137 6.54 -9.58 -16.25
C SER A 137 7.90 -8.99 -15.86
N VAL A 138 8.35 -9.21 -14.62
CA VAL A 138 9.64 -8.70 -14.13
C VAL A 138 10.82 -9.32 -14.89
N ARG A 139 10.71 -10.60 -15.26
CA ARG A 139 11.76 -11.35 -16.01
C ARG A 139 11.73 -11.09 -17.52
N GLY A 140 10.63 -10.56 -18.04
CA GLY A 140 10.43 -10.36 -19.48
C GLY A 140 10.08 -11.66 -20.22
N GLU A 141 9.36 -12.58 -19.55
CA GLU A 141 8.90 -13.87 -20.05
C GLU A 141 7.46 -13.79 -20.58
#